data_6c683fb0d0b76a69362bc8f6c5bce91b
#
_entry.id   6c683fb0d0b76a69362bc8f6c5bce91b
#
_cell.length_a   1.000
_cell.length_b   1.000
_cell.length_c   1.000
_cell.angle_alpha   90.00
_cell.angle_beta   90.00
_cell.angle_gamma   90.00
#
_symmetry.space_group_name_H-M   'P 1'
#
loop_
_entity.id
_entity.type
_entity.pdbx_description
1 polymer ?
#
loop_
_entity_poly.entity_id
_entity_poly.type
_entity_poly.pdbx_seq_one_letter_code
_entity_poly.pdbx_strand_id
1 'polypeptide(L)'
;MQVATTGLVLRQVKVGEADRILTILTPDLGVVSASARGSLRMKSALFSATGLFCYSEFTLTSGRSHYFVDAAQVKKVFHGISASIEGMALASYMAEIAAELSPAPPEADAQLRLLLNCLYMISERHYPCAQLKAIYELRALTLAGYI
;
A
#
# COMPACT_ATOMS: atom_id res chain seq x y z
N MET A 1 -16.07 -14.58 -6.18
CA MET A 1 -14.88 -15.23 -6.72
C MET A 1 -13.64 -14.75 -5.97
N GLN A 2 -12.85 -15.68 -5.49
CA GLN A 2 -11.64 -15.34 -4.73
C GLN A 2 -10.44 -15.14 -5.64
N VAL A 3 -9.61 -14.18 -5.29
CA VAL A 3 -8.36 -13.87 -5.97
C VAL A 3 -7.25 -13.80 -4.94
N ALA A 4 -6.10 -14.39 -5.23
CA ALA A 4 -4.91 -14.27 -4.40
C ALA A 4 -3.93 -13.30 -5.09
N THR A 5 -3.48 -12.28 -4.36
CA THR A 5 -2.53 -11.30 -4.86
C THR A 5 -1.71 -10.73 -3.73
N THR A 6 -0.52 -10.24 -4.05
CA THR A 6 0.22 -9.40 -3.10
C THR A 6 -0.28 -7.97 -3.23
N GLY A 7 -0.06 -7.18 -2.20
CA GLY A 7 -0.43 -5.77 -2.26
C GLY A 7 0.15 -4.96 -1.12
N LEU A 8 0.26 -3.67 -1.37
CA LEU A 8 0.73 -2.69 -0.41
C LEU A 8 -0.45 -1.82 0.02
N VAL A 9 -0.66 -1.70 1.31
CA VAL A 9 -1.73 -0.86 1.85
C VAL A 9 -1.30 0.61 1.74
N LEU A 10 -1.96 1.35 0.84
CA LEU A 10 -1.67 2.77 0.59
C LEU A 10 -2.41 3.69 1.55
N ARG A 11 -3.60 3.26 1.97
CA ARG A 11 -4.48 4.05 2.84
C ARG A 11 -5.37 3.11 3.62
N GLN A 12 -5.67 3.50 4.84
CA GLN A 12 -6.68 2.79 5.63
C GLN A 12 -7.63 3.80 6.26
N VAL A 13 -8.90 3.44 6.32
CA VAL A 13 -9.93 4.22 6.99
C VAL A 13 -10.64 3.31 7.99
N LYS A 14 -10.71 3.73 9.24
CA LYS A 14 -11.42 2.99 10.27
C LYS A 14 -12.92 3.16 10.07
N VAL A 15 -13.66 2.04 10.13
CA VAL A 15 -15.11 2.02 9.98
C VAL A 15 -15.70 1.27 11.17
N GLY A 16 -16.57 1.95 11.92
CA GLY A 16 -17.09 1.37 13.14
C GLY A 16 -15.97 1.13 14.17
N GLU A 17 -16.14 0.11 15.00
CA GLU A 17 -15.22 -0.18 16.09
C GLU A 17 -14.15 -1.20 15.73
N ALA A 18 -14.35 -1.98 14.68
CA ALA A 18 -13.51 -3.15 14.43
C ALA A 18 -13.00 -3.27 13.00
N ASP A 19 -13.48 -2.47 12.07
CA ASP A 19 -13.24 -2.67 10.64
C ASP A 19 -12.37 -1.58 10.04
N ARG A 20 -11.74 -1.92 8.91
CA ARG A 20 -10.99 -0.98 8.06
C ARG A 20 -11.48 -1.09 6.63
N ILE A 21 -11.44 0.03 5.91
CA ILE A 21 -11.51 0.02 4.45
C ILE A 21 -10.12 0.40 3.97
N LEU A 22 -9.57 -0.41 3.08
CA LEU A 22 -8.20 -0.29 2.61
C LEU A 22 -8.17 0.15 1.15
N THR A 23 -7.17 0.96 0.80
CA THR A 23 -6.75 1.17 -0.58
C THR A 23 -5.45 0.41 -0.77
N ILE A 24 -5.44 -0.56 -1.69
CA ILE A 24 -4.33 -1.48 -1.86
C ILE A 24 -3.81 -1.39 -3.29
N LEU A 25 -2.49 -1.23 -3.44
CA LEU A 25 -1.84 -1.31 -4.75
C LEU A 25 -1.38 -2.76 -4.96
N THR A 26 -1.95 -3.39 -5.99
CA THR A 26 -1.62 -4.78 -6.33
C THR A 26 -1.04 -4.83 -7.74
N PRO A 27 -0.13 -5.80 -8.02
CA PRO A 27 0.43 -5.93 -9.37
C PRO A 27 -0.58 -6.47 -10.38
N ASP A 28 -1.53 -7.27 -9.92
CA ASP A 28 -2.45 -8.01 -10.80
C ASP A 28 -3.77 -7.29 -11.02
N LEU A 29 -4.20 -6.47 -10.07
CA LEU A 29 -5.52 -5.80 -10.10
C LEU A 29 -5.41 -4.29 -10.13
N GLY A 30 -4.19 -3.73 -10.01
CA GLY A 30 -4.01 -2.29 -9.86
C GLY A 30 -4.37 -1.82 -8.46
N VAL A 31 -4.87 -0.60 -8.36
CA VAL A 31 -5.33 -0.03 -7.08
C VAL A 31 -6.77 -0.45 -6.84
N VAL A 32 -7.00 -1.12 -5.72
CA VAL A 32 -8.33 -1.62 -5.36
C VAL A 32 -8.73 -1.17 -3.97
N SER A 33 -10.04 -1.09 -3.73
CA SER A 33 -10.61 -0.85 -2.42
C SER A 33 -11.09 -2.18 -1.84
N ALA A 34 -10.80 -2.42 -0.57
CA ALA A 34 -11.17 -3.67 0.09
C ALA A 34 -11.58 -3.43 1.54
N SER A 35 -12.65 -4.08 1.96
CA SER A 35 -13.10 -4.07 3.35
C SER A 35 -12.42 -5.18 4.13
N ALA A 36 -11.84 -4.84 5.26
CA ALA A 36 -11.19 -5.79 6.16
C ALA A 36 -11.96 -5.82 7.49
N ARG A 37 -12.93 -6.72 7.58
CA ARG A 37 -13.78 -6.85 8.76
C ARG A 37 -13.02 -7.41 9.94
N GLY A 38 -13.22 -6.82 11.11
CA GLY A 38 -12.56 -7.24 12.34
C GLY A 38 -11.08 -6.95 12.39
N SER A 39 -10.53 -6.25 11.41
CA SER A 39 -9.07 -6.02 11.30
C SER A 39 -8.50 -5.14 12.39
N LEU A 40 -9.33 -4.34 13.08
CA LEU A 40 -8.87 -3.49 14.19
C LEU A 40 -8.78 -4.25 15.51
N ARG A 41 -9.28 -5.48 15.58
CA ARG A 41 -9.15 -6.28 16.79
C ARG A 41 -7.73 -6.80 16.92
N MET A 42 -7.11 -6.55 18.07
CA MET A 42 -5.69 -6.89 18.28
C MET A 42 -5.39 -8.37 18.12
N LYS A 43 -6.37 -9.23 18.41
CA LYS A 43 -6.22 -10.68 18.26
C LYS A 43 -6.51 -11.18 16.84
N SER A 44 -6.94 -10.28 15.94
CA SER A 44 -7.21 -10.66 14.56
C SER A 44 -5.89 -10.91 13.81
N ALA A 45 -5.88 -11.97 13.01
CA ALA A 45 -4.77 -12.21 12.08
C ALA A 45 -4.62 -11.07 11.06
N LEU A 46 -5.70 -10.30 10.85
CA LEU A 46 -5.69 -9.19 9.89
C LEU A 46 -5.14 -7.89 10.46
N PHE A 47 -4.95 -7.79 11.78
CA PHE A 47 -4.55 -6.53 12.41
C PHE A 47 -3.24 -5.98 11.82
N SER A 48 -2.19 -6.80 11.82
CA SER A 48 -0.89 -6.38 11.28
C SER A 48 -0.87 -6.34 9.76
N ALA A 49 -1.47 -7.32 9.12
CA ALA A 49 -1.39 -7.47 7.67
C ALA A 49 -2.15 -6.39 6.90
N THR A 50 -3.13 -5.74 7.53
CA THR A 50 -3.91 -4.65 6.93
C THR A 50 -3.48 -3.27 7.43
N GLY A 51 -2.38 -3.19 8.16
CA GLY A 51 -1.84 -1.92 8.63
C GLY A 51 -1.31 -1.05 7.50
N LEU A 52 -1.25 0.26 7.75
CA LEU A 52 -0.76 1.22 6.76
C LEU A 52 0.68 0.90 6.36
N PHE A 53 0.95 0.92 5.05
CA PHE A 53 2.24 0.60 4.45
C PHE A 53 2.71 -0.83 4.66
N CYS A 54 1.82 -1.73 5.07
CA CYS A 54 2.15 -3.14 5.15
C CYS A 54 2.04 -3.78 3.76
N TYR A 55 3.06 -4.54 3.39
CA TYR A 55 3.06 -5.34 2.16
C TYR A 55 2.69 -6.77 2.55
N SER A 56 1.59 -7.26 2.00
CA SER A 56 1.02 -8.55 2.42
C SER A 56 0.56 -9.37 1.23
N GLU A 57 0.40 -10.66 1.44
CA GLU A 57 -0.34 -11.53 0.55
C GLU A 57 -1.80 -11.49 0.98
N PHE A 58 -2.69 -11.18 0.04
CA PHE A 58 -4.11 -11.06 0.29
C PHE A 58 -4.88 -12.12 -0.46
N THR A 59 -5.91 -12.66 0.19
CA THR A 59 -6.97 -13.41 -0.47
C THR A 59 -8.21 -12.53 -0.43
N LEU A 60 -8.71 -12.16 -1.61
CA LEU A 60 -9.78 -11.19 -1.76
C LEU A 60 -10.98 -11.84 -2.43
N THR A 61 -12.19 -11.50 -1.98
CA THR A 61 -13.44 -11.87 -2.66
C THR A 61 -13.99 -10.61 -3.32
N SER A 62 -14.34 -10.71 -4.61
CA SER A 62 -14.91 -9.58 -5.33
C SER A 62 -16.36 -9.34 -4.89
N GLY A 63 -16.68 -8.08 -4.60
CA GLY A 63 -18.03 -7.60 -4.36
C GLY A 63 -18.52 -6.78 -5.53
N ARG A 64 -19.61 -6.04 -5.35
CA ARG A 64 -20.19 -5.23 -6.42
C ARG A 64 -19.31 -4.05 -6.80
N SER A 65 -18.76 -3.33 -5.82
CA SER A 65 -17.99 -2.12 -6.05
C SER A 65 -16.60 -2.16 -5.44
N HIS A 66 -16.33 -3.16 -4.62
CA HIS A 66 -15.03 -3.30 -3.96
C HIS A 66 -14.82 -4.76 -3.55
N TYR A 67 -13.63 -5.03 -3.03
CA TYR A 67 -13.26 -6.37 -2.57
C TYR A 67 -13.46 -6.51 -1.08
N PHE A 68 -13.47 -7.76 -0.61
CA PHE A 68 -13.44 -8.10 0.81
C PHE A 68 -12.18 -8.90 1.09
N VAL A 69 -11.49 -8.57 2.18
CA VAL A 69 -10.30 -9.32 2.59
C VAL A 69 -10.73 -10.56 3.35
N ASP A 70 -10.51 -11.72 2.76
CA ASP A 70 -10.80 -13.01 3.42
C ASP A 70 -9.65 -13.44 4.29
N ALA A 71 -8.42 -13.22 3.83
CA ALA A 71 -7.21 -13.58 4.56
C ALA A 71 -6.08 -12.67 4.11
N ALA A 72 -5.11 -12.46 4.98
CA ALA A 72 -3.92 -11.68 4.66
C ALA A 72 -2.75 -12.19 5.51
N GLN A 73 -1.57 -12.24 4.89
CA GLN A 73 -0.35 -12.64 5.56
C GLN A 73 0.75 -11.62 5.27
N VAL A 74 1.38 -11.11 6.33
CA VAL A 74 2.45 -10.11 6.21
C VAL A 74 3.63 -10.66 5.44
N LYS A 75 4.11 -9.90 4.46
CA LYS A 75 5.37 -10.15 3.78
C LYS A 75 6.46 -9.20 4.25
N LYS A 76 6.13 -7.92 4.42
CA LYS A 76 7.10 -6.90 4.84
C LYS A 76 6.41 -5.78 5.59
N VAL A 77 7.00 -5.39 6.72
CA VAL A 77 6.62 -4.20 7.48
C VAL A 77 7.82 -3.25 7.49
N PHE A 78 7.60 -1.99 7.16
CA PHE A 78 8.66 -0.98 7.13
C PHE A 78 8.67 -0.21 8.45
N HIS A 79 9.25 -0.80 9.48
CA HIS A 79 9.21 -0.26 10.85
C HIS A 79 9.85 1.14 10.97
N GLY A 80 10.86 1.42 10.17
CA GLY A 80 11.60 2.68 10.26
C GLY A 80 10.81 3.90 9.75
N ILE A 81 9.72 3.71 9.02
CA ILE A 81 8.93 4.82 8.48
C ILE A 81 8.39 5.71 9.61
N SER A 82 7.85 5.09 10.65
CA SER A 82 7.27 5.82 11.78
C SER A 82 8.31 6.38 12.75
N ALA A 83 9.60 6.15 12.52
CA ALA A 83 10.66 6.64 13.36
C ALA A 83 10.86 8.16 13.28
N SER A 84 10.32 8.81 12.25
CA SER A 84 10.36 10.26 12.10
C SER A 84 9.07 10.79 11.47
N ILE A 85 8.73 12.03 11.82
CA ILE A 85 7.59 12.74 11.22
C ILE A 85 7.84 12.94 9.74
N GLU A 86 9.06 13.28 9.36
CA GLU A 86 9.45 13.51 7.98
C GLU A 86 9.30 12.25 7.13
N GLY A 87 9.76 11.11 7.62
CA GLY A 87 9.62 9.82 6.92
C GLY A 87 8.18 9.41 6.74
N MET A 88 7.35 9.58 7.78
CA MET A 88 5.93 9.26 7.69
C MET A 88 5.21 10.17 6.70
N ALA A 89 5.53 11.47 6.70
CA ALA A 89 4.94 12.44 5.77
C ALA A 89 5.31 12.10 4.33
N LEU A 90 6.57 11.73 4.08
CA LEU A 90 7.02 11.37 2.75
C LEU A 90 6.36 10.07 2.25
N ALA A 91 6.29 9.06 3.10
CA ALA A 91 5.63 7.80 2.75
C ALA A 91 4.15 8.03 2.43
N SER A 92 3.46 8.84 3.22
CA SER A 92 2.05 9.18 2.99
C SER A 92 1.86 9.91 1.66
N TYR A 93 2.75 10.85 1.35
CA TYR A 93 2.73 11.58 0.09
C TYR A 93 2.93 10.65 -1.10
N MET A 94 3.90 9.75 -1.03
CA MET A 94 4.14 8.78 -2.10
C MET A 94 2.95 7.86 -2.31
N ALA A 95 2.34 7.41 -1.22
CA ALA A 95 1.15 6.55 -1.30
C ALA A 95 -0.03 7.29 -1.93
N GLU A 96 -0.19 8.58 -1.65
CA GLU A 96 -1.23 9.39 -2.29
C GLU A 96 -1.00 9.51 -3.80
N ILE A 97 0.24 9.74 -4.21
CA ILE A 97 0.57 9.79 -5.65
C ILE A 97 0.24 8.46 -6.32
N ALA A 98 0.63 7.35 -5.72
CA ALA A 98 0.34 6.03 -6.28
C ALA A 98 -1.17 5.79 -6.42
N ALA A 99 -1.96 6.19 -5.41
CA ALA A 99 -3.40 6.06 -5.47
C ALA A 99 -4.01 6.94 -6.57
N GLU A 100 -3.52 8.19 -6.71
CA GLU A 100 -3.99 9.11 -7.75
C GLU A 100 -3.64 8.63 -9.15
N LEU A 101 -2.44 8.10 -9.36
CA LEU A 101 -2.05 7.56 -10.64
C LEU A 101 -2.86 6.32 -10.99
N SER A 102 -3.31 5.59 -9.98
CA SER A 102 -4.15 4.40 -10.13
C SER A 102 -3.68 3.49 -11.28
N PRO A 103 -2.43 3.01 -11.23
CA PRO A 103 -1.88 2.25 -12.33
C PRO A 103 -2.63 0.94 -12.53
N ALA A 104 -2.82 0.58 -13.80
CA ALA A 104 -3.42 -0.69 -14.19
C ALA A 104 -2.31 -1.68 -14.54
N PRO A 105 -2.57 -2.99 -14.51
CA PRO A 105 -1.60 -3.96 -15.03
C PRO A 105 -1.32 -3.72 -16.51
N PRO A 106 -0.08 -3.92 -17.00
CA PRO A 106 1.08 -4.42 -16.25
C PRO A 106 1.89 -3.33 -15.52
N GLU A 107 1.61 -2.04 -15.73
CA GLU A 107 2.35 -0.93 -15.12
C GLU A 107 2.24 -0.93 -13.60
N ALA A 108 1.16 -1.49 -13.07
CA ALA A 108 0.95 -1.57 -11.62
C ALA A 108 2.08 -2.30 -10.91
N ASP A 109 2.64 -3.35 -11.51
CA ASP A 109 3.77 -4.07 -10.92
C ASP A 109 5.01 -3.17 -10.79
N ALA A 110 5.32 -2.41 -11.82
CA ALA A 110 6.47 -1.50 -11.80
C ALA A 110 6.27 -0.37 -10.78
N GLN A 111 5.06 0.19 -10.71
CA GLN A 111 4.72 1.22 -9.73
C GLN A 111 4.81 0.67 -8.30
N LEU A 112 4.33 -0.54 -8.08
CA LEU A 112 4.41 -1.19 -6.77
C LEU A 112 5.87 -1.39 -6.36
N ARG A 113 6.70 -1.92 -7.25
CA ARG A 113 8.12 -2.13 -6.95
C ARG A 113 8.85 -0.82 -6.66
N LEU A 114 8.56 0.24 -7.42
CA LEU A 114 9.13 1.55 -7.16
C LEU A 114 8.77 2.03 -5.75
N LEU A 115 7.49 1.95 -5.39
CA LEU A 115 7.04 2.41 -4.08
C LEU A 115 7.64 1.57 -2.96
N LEU A 116 7.68 0.25 -3.11
CA LEU A 116 8.30 -0.63 -2.11
C LEU A 116 9.77 -0.27 -1.88
N ASN A 117 10.52 -0.01 -2.96
CA ASN A 117 11.92 0.37 -2.85
C ASN A 117 12.08 1.72 -2.15
N CYS A 118 11.22 2.68 -2.45
CA CYS A 118 11.25 3.99 -1.80
C CYS A 118 10.90 3.89 -0.31
N LEU A 119 9.89 3.09 0.05
CA LEU A 119 9.54 2.86 1.44
C LEU A 119 10.69 2.19 2.19
N TYR A 120 11.37 1.25 1.56
CA TYR A 120 12.57 0.63 2.14
C TYR A 120 13.65 1.68 2.42
N MET A 121 13.89 2.59 1.47
CA MET A 121 14.89 3.66 1.65
C MET A 121 14.51 4.61 2.77
N ILE A 122 13.23 4.96 2.90
CA ILE A 122 12.75 5.77 4.02
C ILE A 122 12.99 5.03 5.34
N SER A 123 12.62 3.77 5.39
CA SER A 123 12.72 2.93 6.60
C SER A 123 14.16 2.77 7.05
N GLU A 124 15.07 2.56 6.12
CA GLU A 124 16.50 2.38 6.43
C GLU A 124 17.29 3.69 6.40
N ARG A 125 16.66 4.79 5.96
CA ARG A 125 17.26 6.14 5.93
C ARG A 125 18.54 6.22 5.09
N HIS A 126 18.54 5.53 3.93
CA HIS A 126 19.70 5.54 3.03
C HIS A 126 19.85 6.84 2.25
N TYR A 127 18.77 7.64 2.10
CA TYR A 127 18.76 8.86 1.32
C TYR A 127 18.09 10.00 2.07
N PRO A 128 18.50 11.28 1.82
CA PRO A 128 17.74 12.43 2.29
C PRO A 128 16.33 12.42 1.71
N CYS A 129 15.35 12.83 2.51
CA CYS A 129 13.95 12.79 2.09
C CYS A 129 13.66 13.63 0.84
N ALA A 130 14.29 14.82 0.72
CA ALA A 130 14.10 15.69 -0.45
C ALA A 130 14.57 15.01 -1.73
N GLN A 131 15.70 14.32 -1.68
CA GLN A 131 16.26 13.62 -2.83
C GLN A 131 15.39 12.42 -3.21
N LEU A 132 14.94 11.66 -2.22
CA LEU A 132 14.10 10.50 -2.44
C LEU A 132 12.74 10.89 -3.01
N LYS A 133 12.17 12.02 -2.54
CA LYS A 133 10.93 12.57 -3.07
C LYS A 133 11.06 12.88 -4.56
N ALA A 134 12.15 13.55 -4.95
CA ALA A 134 12.39 13.91 -6.34
C ALA A 134 12.55 12.67 -7.23
N ILE A 135 13.28 11.67 -6.77
CA ILE A 135 13.46 10.42 -7.50
C ILE A 135 12.13 9.71 -7.69
N TYR A 136 11.33 9.60 -6.63
CA TYR A 136 10.04 8.95 -6.72
C TYR A 136 9.11 9.67 -7.70
N GLU A 137 8.99 10.99 -7.58
CA GLU A 137 8.12 11.78 -8.45
C GLU A 137 8.48 11.59 -9.93
N LEU A 138 9.78 11.70 -10.25
CA LEU A 138 10.24 11.56 -11.63
C LEU A 138 9.95 10.16 -12.17
N ARG A 139 10.28 9.12 -11.42
CA ARG A 139 10.10 7.75 -11.87
C ARG A 139 8.63 7.35 -11.95
N ALA A 140 7.82 7.75 -10.98
CA ALA A 140 6.40 7.44 -10.99
C ALA A 140 5.70 8.06 -12.19
N LEU A 141 6.02 9.32 -12.50
CA LEU A 141 5.44 10.01 -13.66
C LEU A 141 5.94 9.42 -14.98
N THR A 142 7.20 9.01 -15.03
CA THR A 142 7.75 8.35 -16.23
C THR A 142 7.05 7.01 -16.47
N LEU A 143 6.87 6.20 -15.44
CA LEU A 143 6.17 4.92 -15.54
C LEU A 143 4.70 5.11 -15.96
N ALA A 144 4.08 6.20 -15.53
CA ALA A 144 2.70 6.52 -15.86
C ALA A 144 2.54 7.14 -17.25
N GLY A 145 3.64 7.43 -17.93
CA GLY A 145 3.61 7.95 -19.30
C GLY A 145 3.52 9.46 -19.42
N TYR A 146 3.76 10.21 -18.33
CA TYR A 146 3.67 11.67 -18.35
C TYR A 146 4.95 12.35 -18.83
N ILE A 147 6.06 11.65 -18.75
CA ILE A 147 7.35 12.16 -19.21
C ILE A 147 8.14 11.11 -19.97
#